data_9bc314688f6bafaf5162b5845c191799
#
_entry.id   9bc314688f6bafaf5162b5845c191799
#
_cell.length_a   1.000
_cell.length_b   1.000
_cell.length_c   1.000
_cell.angle_alpha   90.00
_cell.angle_beta   90.00
_cell.angle_gamma   90.00
#
_symmetry.space_group_name_H-M   'P 1'
#
loop_
_entity.id
_entity.type
_entity.pdbx_description
1 polymer ?
#
loop_
_entity_poly.entity_id
_entity_poly.type
_entity_poly.pdbx_seq_one_letter_code
_entity_poly.pdbx_strand_id
1 'polypeptide(L)' 'MTFNNAKNLHNEDEVTIKGTGEHMCVLDAYVNPNNPKQVLIECDDGNTYTHHEIK' A
#
# COMPACT_ATOMS: atom_id res chain seq x y z
N MET A 1 -0.97 -0.07 -8.34
CA MET A 1 0.52 -0.03 -8.21
C MET A 1 1.06 -1.44 -8.44
N THR A 2 2.23 -1.55 -9.02
CA THR A 2 2.86 -2.85 -9.23
C THR A 2 3.37 -3.43 -7.91
N PHE A 3 3.52 -4.74 -7.86
CA PHE A 3 4.11 -5.42 -6.72
C PHE A 3 5.50 -4.85 -6.37
N ASN A 4 6.35 -4.68 -7.36
CA ASN A 4 7.71 -4.19 -7.14
C ASN A 4 7.74 -2.76 -6.59
N ASN A 5 6.89 -1.89 -7.11
CA ASN A 5 6.82 -0.52 -6.61
C ASN A 5 6.25 -0.49 -5.19
N ALA A 6 5.24 -1.29 -4.92
CA ALA A 6 4.60 -1.31 -3.61
C ALA A 6 5.54 -1.82 -2.51
N LYS A 7 6.31 -2.87 -2.78
CA LYS A 7 7.22 -3.41 -1.76
C LYS A 7 8.38 -2.47 -1.43
N ASN A 8 8.62 -1.45 -2.26
CA ASN A 8 9.66 -0.45 -2.04
C ASN A 8 9.13 0.83 -1.38
N LEU A 9 7.85 0.86 -1.01
CA LEU A 9 7.30 1.99 -0.28
C LEU A 9 7.90 2.08 1.12
N HIS A 10 8.06 3.31 1.59
CA HIS A 10 8.64 3.60 2.89
C HIS A 10 7.65 4.41 3.73
N ASN A 11 7.89 4.46 5.04
CA ASN A 11 7.14 5.34 5.94
C ASN A 11 7.14 6.76 5.38
N GLU A 12 5.98 7.41 5.42
CA GLU A 12 5.75 8.78 4.97
C GLU A 12 5.63 8.95 3.44
N ASP A 13 5.79 7.90 2.65
CA ASP A 13 5.47 7.99 1.23
C ASP A 13 3.96 8.23 1.05
N GLU A 14 3.60 8.99 0.02
CA GLU A 14 2.19 9.25 -0.31
C GLU A 14 1.71 8.28 -1.37
N VAL A 15 0.51 7.76 -1.18
CA VAL A 15 -0.15 6.89 -2.16
C VAL A 15 -1.58 7.38 -2.40
N THR A 16 -2.16 6.96 -3.52
CA THR A 16 -3.54 7.28 -3.88
C THR A 16 -4.37 6.01 -3.94
N ILE A 17 -5.51 6.01 -3.27
CA ILE A 17 -6.44 4.88 -3.28
C ILE A 17 -7.25 4.91 -4.57
N LYS A 18 -7.26 3.81 -5.32
CA LYS A 18 -7.95 3.75 -6.62
C LYS A 18 -9.45 4.00 -6.52
N GLY A 19 -10.07 3.40 -5.54
CA GLY A 19 -11.54 3.42 -5.43
C GLY A 19 -12.10 4.78 -5.07
N THR A 20 -11.37 5.60 -4.34
CA THR A 20 -11.85 6.87 -3.82
C THR A 20 -11.08 8.09 -4.33
N GLY A 21 -9.86 7.88 -4.84
CA GLY A 21 -8.97 8.98 -5.22
C GLY A 21 -8.32 9.68 -4.03
N GLU A 22 -8.54 9.19 -2.81
CA GLU A 22 -7.95 9.79 -1.62
C GLU A 22 -6.45 9.56 -1.55
N HIS A 23 -5.74 10.55 -1.01
CA HIS A 23 -4.30 10.46 -0.76
C HIS A 23 -4.06 10.05 0.69
N MET A 24 -3.15 9.09 0.87
CA MET A 24 -2.81 8.58 2.19
C MET A 24 -1.30 8.54 2.36
N CYS A 25 -0.85 8.69 3.62
CA CYS A 25 0.56 8.50 3.95
C CYS A 25 0.78 7.04 4.37
N VAL A 26 1.84 6.46 3.86
CA VAL A 26 2.21 5.08 4.19
C VAL A 26 2.89 5.04 5.55
N LEU A 27 2.43 4.13 6.41
CA LEU A 27 3.09 3.83 7.68
C LEU A 27 4.06 2.67 7.52
N ASP A 28 3.64 1.63 6.78
CA ASP A 28 4.47 0.46 6.53
C ASP A 28 3.98 -0.24 5.26
N ALA A 29 4.87 -0.98 4.62
CA ALA A 29 4.53 -1.79 3.45
C ALA A 29 5.38 -3.06 3.49
N TYR A 30 4.72 -4.20 3.32
CA TYR A 30 5.38 -5.50 3.41
C TYR A 30 4.64 -6.54 2.58
N VAL A 31 5.36 -7.58 2.18
CA VAL A 31 4.74 -8.70 1.47
C VAL A 31 3.83 -9.48 2.43
N ASN A 32 2.61 -9.77 1.98
CA ASN A 32 1.66 -10.54 2.78
C ASN A 32 2.24 -11.92 3.08
N PRO A 33 2.41 -12.29 4.37
CA PRO A 33 3.00 -13.59 4.71
C PRO A 33 2.17 -14.79 4.26
N ASN A 34 0.87 -14.56 4.01
CA ASN A 34 -0.04 -15.60 3.53
C ASN A 34 -0.20 -15.61 2.01
N ASN A 35 0.37 -14.61 1.33
CA ASN A 35 0.27 -14.51 -0.12
C ASN A 35 1.51 -13.77 -0.68
N PRO A 36 2.52 -14.50 -1.17
CA PRO A 36 3.78 -13.91 -1.61
C PRO A 36 3.66 -13.02 -2.86
N LYS A 37 2.48 -12.99 -3.48
CA LYS A 37 2.22 -12.15 -4.66
C LYS A 37 1.50 -10.86 -4.31
N GLN A 38 1.29 -10.59 -3.03
CA GLN A 38 0.55 -9.42 -2.56
C GLN A 38 1.37 -8.61 -1.57
N VAL A 39 1.35 -7.29 -1.75
CA VAL A 39 1.94 -6.35 -0.78
C VAL A 39 0.81 -5.74 0.02
N LEU A 40 0.97 -5.69 1.33
CA LEU A 40 0.07 -5.00 2.25
C LEU A 40 0.68 -3.64 2.59
N ILE A 41 -0.15 -2.60 2.51
CA ILE A 41 0.27 -1.21 2.73
C ILE A 41 -0.60 -0.65 3.85
N GLU A 42 0.03 -0.39 5.00
CA GLU A 42 -0.64 0.23 6.14
C GLU A 42 -0.58 1.73 5.99
N CYS A 43 -1.73 2.36 6.03
CA CYS A 43 -1.87 3.79 5.83
C CYS A 43 -2.30 4.50 7.11
N ASP A 44 -2.13 5.83 7.12
CA ASP A 44 -2.38 6.67 8.29
C ASP A 44 -3.86 6.83 8.64
N ASP A 45 -4.77 6.34 7.79
CA ASP A 45 -6.20 6.28 8.08
C ASP A 45 -6.60 5.09 8.98
N GLY A 46 -5.62 4.27 9.37
CA GLY A 46 -5.84 3.08 10.18
C GLY A 46 -6.22 1.83 9.39
N ASN A 47 -6.29 1.93 8.07
CA ASN A 47 -6.62 0.80 7.21
C ASN A 47 -5.37 0.22 6.53
N THR A 48 -5.48 -1.06 6.16
CA THR A 48 -4.46 -1.75 5.38
C THR A 48 -5.02 -2.04 4.00
N TYR A 49 -4.26 -1.68 2.98
CA TYR A 49 -4.65 -1.86 1.58
C TYR A 49 -3.71 -2.83 0.89
N THR A 50 -4.19 -3.47 -0.17
CA THR A 50 -3.33 -4.27 -1.04
C THR A 50 -2.76 -3.36 -2.13
N HIS A 51 -1.66 -3.77 -2.76
CA HIS A 51 -1.09 -2.98 -3.86
C HIS A 51 -2.04 -2.83 -5.05
N HIS A 52 -3.01 -3.75 -5.20
CA HIS A 52 -4.04 -3.66 -6.24
C HIS A 52 -4.99 -2.48 -6.02
N GLU A 53 -5.16 -2.05 -4.78
CA GLU A 53 -6.04 -0.94 -4.40
C GLU A 53 -5.34 0.42 -4.46
N ILE A 54 -4.05 0.42 -4.68
CA ILE A 54 -3.22 1.63 -4.75
C ILE A 54 -2.90 1.95 -6.21
N LYS A 55 -3.03 3.20 -6.55
CA LYS A 55 -2.82 3.71 -7.90
C LYS A 55 -1.33 3.76 -8.29
#